data_95eee9bee42c078a0a6394f613c49a76
#
_entry.id   95eee9bee42c078a0a6394f613c49a76
#
_cell.length_a   1.000
_cell.length_b   1.000
_cell.length_c   1.000
_cell.angle_alpha   90.00
_cell.angle_beta   90.00
_cell.angle_gamma   90.00
#
_symmetry.space_group_name_H-M   'P 1'
#
loop_
_entity.id
_entity.type
_entity.pdbx_description
1 polymer ?
#
loop_
_entity_poly.entity_id
_entity_poly.type
_entity_poly.pdbx_seq_one_letter_code
_entity_poly.pdbx_strand_id
1 'polypeptide(L)'
;MFAEQNLKCQNCENPVAAADELCGKCGAKLLHRRVLFGMPKPENFNLTAEENKPDADTDADADRWQFPTKAEMAQLAPGPVPPVAPPAEVRWGGFFRRVGALIIDLIVVSVLSAIMGAMAYVGYKVGLGAHGLDIAGDNSAALFAILTFGWLGLTSAYFIVMHGLGGQTIGKKLLALRVVGDDRQPPTFRQAALRWFAAVGFAPIGIGFLWVLWQSEKRGWHDFVARTWVIHE
;
A
#
# COMPACT_ATOMS: atom_id res chain seq x y z
N MET A 1 5.56 -17.62 -37.31
CA MET A 1 6.57 -18.44 -36.59
C MET A 1 7.37 -17.48 -35.72
N PHE A 2 7.03 -17.37 -34.44
CA PHE A 2 7.78 -16.54 -33.50
C PHE A 2 8.95 -17.39 -32.99
N ALA A 3 10.17 -16.87 -33.16
CA ALA A 3 11.38 -17.53 -32.67
C ALA A 3 11.31 -17.61 -31.15
N GLU A 4 11.31 -18.83 -30.58
CA GLU A 4 11.50 -19.10 -29.19
C GLU A 4 12.89 -18.58 -28.78
N GLN A 5 12.92 -17.45 -28.07
CA GLN A 5 14.15 -16.98 -27.45
C GLN A 5 14.46 -17.91 -26.28
N ASN A 6 15.50 -18.73 -26.42
CA ASN A 6 16.06 -19.55 -25.35
C ASN A 6 16.62 -18.62 -24.25
N LEU A 7 15.77 -18.29 -23.30
CA LEU A 7 16.15 -17.53 -22.11
C LEU A 7 16.90 -18.44 -21.14
N LYS A 8 18.02 -17.95 -20.59
CA LYS A 8 18.83 -18.67 -19.61
C LYS A 8 18.75 -17.97 -18.25
N CYS A 9 18.73 -18.75 -17.19
CA CYS A 9 18.80 -18.23 -15.82
C CYS A 9 20.14 -17.54 -15.58
N GLN A 10 20.11 -16.33 -15.06
CA GLN A 10 21.32 -15.52 -14.79
C GLN A 10 22.21 -16.11 -13.68
N ASN A 11 21.68 -17.00 -12.85
CA ASN A 11 22.42 -17.58 -11.72
C ASN A 11 23.03 -18.96 -12.01
N CYS A 12 22.40 -19.81 -12.85
CA CYS A 12 22.85 -21.17 -13.10
C CYS A 12 22.84 -21.59 -14.57
N GLU A 13 22.59 -20.64 -15.48
CA GLU A 13 22.55 -20.79 -16.95
C GLU A 13 21.56 -21.86 -17.47
N ASN A 14 20.70 -22.41 -16.60
CA ASN A 14 19.69 -23.37 -16.99
C ASN A 14 18.66 -22.70 -17.94
N PRO A 15 18.23 -23.37 -19.02
CA PRO A 15 17.19 -22.83 -19.88
C PRO A 15 15.87 -22.69 -19.12
N VAL A 16 15.20 -21.53 -19.30
CA VAL A 16 13.95 -21.18 -18.61
C VAL A 16 12.95 -20.65 -19.62
N ALA A 17 11.65 -20.91 -19.37
CA ALA A 17 10.59 -20.38 -20.21
C ALA A 17 10.32 -18.90 -19.89
N ALA A 18 9.80 -18.16 -20.88
CA ALA A 18 9.48 -16.73 -20.72
C ALA A 18 8.38 -16.47 -19.67
N ALA A 19 7.64 -17.49 -19.27
CA ALA A 19 6.57 -17.41 -18.26
C ALA A 19 7.02 -17.79 -16.85
N ASP A 20 8.24 -18.31 -16.66
CA ASP A 20 8.70 -18.82 -15.37
C ASP A 20 9.10 -17.64 -14.46
N GLU A 21 8.53 -17.53 -13.28
CA GLU A 21 8.92 -16.54 -12.27
C GLU A 21 10.13 -16.97 -11.44
N LEU A 22 10.39 -18.28 -11.36
CA LEU A 22 11.48 -18.88 -10.61
C LEU A 22 12.21 -19.91 -11.46
N CYS A 23 13.52 -19.98 -11.35
CA CYS A 23 14.30 -21.03 -12.02
C CYS A 23 14.06 -22.38 -11.34
N GLY A 24 13.56 -23.39 -12.09
CA GLY A 24 13.27 -24.72 -11.57
C GLY A 24 14.49 -25.48 -11.05
N LYS A 25 15.74 -25.05 -11.37
CA LYS A 25 16.96 -25.71 -10.95
C LYS A 25 17.58 -25.08 -9.68
N CYS A 26 17.61 -23.75 -9.58
CA CYS A 26 18.29 -23.05 -8.46
C CYS A 26 17.37 -22.19 -7.62
N GLY A 27 16.07 -22.11 -7.92
CA GLY A 27 15.10 -21.31 -7.18
C GLY A 27 15.29 -19.78 -7.31
N ALA A 28 16.23 -19.31 -8.12
CA ALA A 28 16.47 -17.89 -8.30
C ALA A 28 15.29 -17.22 -9.01
N LYS A 29 14.87 -16.05 -8.52
CA LYS A 29 13.80 -15.25 -9.13
C LYS A 29 14.29 -14.70 -10.46
N LEU A 30 13.55 -15.00 -11.52
CA LEU A 30 13.86 -14.54 -12.87
C LEU A 30 13.34 -13.11 -13.05
N LEU A 31 14.24 -12.16 -13.30
CA LEU A 31 13.87 -10.79 -13.61
C LEU A 31 13.35 -10.73 -15.05
N HIS A 32 12.04 -10.89 -15.21
CA HIS A 32 11.40 -10.56 -16.47
C HIS A 32 11.51 -9.05 -16.68
N ARG A 33 12.26 -8.66 -17.71
CA ARG A 33 12.26 -7.28 -18.18
C ARG A 33 10.83 -6.98 -18.67
N ARG A 34 10.00 -6.42 -17.80
CA ARG A 34 8.72 -5.83 -18.22
C ARG A 34 9.09 -4.76 -19.25
N VAL A 35 8.82 -5.04 -20.50
CA VAL A 35 8.84 -4.01 -21.55
C VAL A 35 7.81 -2.98 -21.10
N LEU A 36 8.28 -1.81 -20.69
CA LEU A 36 7.43 -0.66 -20.41
C LEU A 36 6.71 -0.32 -21.72
N PHE A 37 5.45 -0.72 -21.82
CA PHE A 37 4.56 -0.25 -22.86
C PHE A 37 4.44 1.28 -22.70
N GLY A 38 5.03 2.03 -23.63
CA GLY A 38 4.88 3.47 -23.64
C GLY A 38 6.07 4.27 -24.17
N MET A 39 7.21 3.66 -24.51
CA MET A 39 8.21 4.41 -25.27
C MET A 39 7.87 4.35 -26.76
N PRO A 40 7.76 5.50 -27.45
CA PRO A 40 7.61 5.50 -28.90
C PRO A 40 8.82 4.75 -29.49
N LYS A 41 8.53 3.80 -30.37
CA LYS A 41 9.51 3.10 -31.19
C LYS A 41 10.34 4.17 -31.91
N PRO A 42 11.67 4.20 -31.80
CA PRO A 42 12.46 5.10 -32.60
C PRO A 42 12.21 4.73 -34.07
N GLU A 43 11.45 5.55 -34.75
CA GLU A 43 11.26 5.42 -36.18
C GLU A 43 12.59 5.70 -36.84
N ASN A 44 13.09 4.68 -37.55
CA ASN A 44 14.09 4.77 -38.59
C ASN A 44 15.44 5.38 -38.19
N PHE A 45 16.23 4.62 -37.41
CA PHE A 45 17.66 4.73 -37.54
C PHE A 45 18.08 3.90 -38.77
N ASN A 46 17.93 4.48 -39.94
CA ASN A 46 18.53 3.97 -41.16
C ASN A 46 20.05 4.19 -41.05
N LEU A 47 20.77 3.15 -40.65
CA LEU A 47 22.22 3.04 -40.91
C LEU A 47 22.39 2.69 -42.40
N THR A 48 22.00 3.57 -43.30
CA THR A 48 22.66 3.63 -44.58
C THR A 48 24.01 4.24 -44.31
N ALA A 49 25.06 3.41 -44.46
CA ALA A 49 26.43 3.87 -44.53
C ALA A 49 26.54 4.77 -45.76
N GLU A 50 26.17 6.02 -45.61
CA GLU A 50 26.61 7.09 -46.47
C GLU A 50 27.98 7.50 -45.96
N GLU A 51 28.97 7.09 -46.74
CA GLU A 51 30.36 7.42 -46.69
C GLU A 51 30.53 8.95 -46.59
N ASN A 52 30.49 9.47 -45.37
CA ASN A 52 30.78 10.86 -45.08
C ASN A 52 32.28 10.95 -44.99
N LYS A 53 32.89 11.33 -46.13
CA LYS A 53 34.30 11.75 -46.26
C LYS A 53 34.51 12.87 -45.23
N PRO A 54 35.45 12.72 -44.27
CA PRO A 54 35.68 13.76 -43.27
C PRO A 54 36.24 15.01 -43.99
N ASP A 55 35.50 16.09 -43.89
CA ASP A 55 35.99 17.41 -44.25
C ASP A 55 37.15 17.74 -43.29
N ALA A 56 38.29 18.18 -43.91
CA ALA A 56 39.61 18.29 -43.28
C ALA A 56 39.76 19.46 -42.29
N ASP A 57 38.65 20.04 -41.77
CA ASP A 57 38.70 21.24 -40.92
C ASP A 57 38.13 21.07 -39.52
N THR A 58 37.93 19.84 -39.01
CA THR A 58 37.38 19.59 -37.68
C THR A 58 38.36 18.93 -36.70
N ASP A 59 39.66 19.15 -36.85
CA ASP A 59 40.65 18.63 -35.90
C ASP A 59 40.66 19.32 -34.52
N ALA A 60 39.81 20.33 -34.29
CA ALA A 60 39.77 21.06 -33.03
C ALA A 60 38.92 20.41 -31.93
N ASP A 61 38.06 19.45 -32.24
CA ASP A 61 37.16 18.79 -31.27
C ASP A 61 37.48 17.30 -31.01
N ALA A 62 38.49 16.75 -31.67
CA ALA A 62 38.90 15.35 -31.50
C ALA A 62 39.41 15.01 -30.10
N ASP A 63 39.91 16.02 -29.35
CA ASP A 63 40.44 15.87 -27.99
C ASP A 63 39.36 15.93 -26.89
N ARG A 64 38.09 16.14 -27.25
CA ARG A 64 37.04 16.36 -26.25
C ARG A 64 36.47 15.09 -25.64
N TRP A 65 36.66 13.92 -26.28
CA TRP A 65 36.13 12.65 -25.81
C TRP A 65 37.24 11.63 -25.59
N GLN A 66 38.15 11.94 -24.67
CA GLN A 66 39.11 10.93 -24.21
C GLN A 66 38.40 10.00 -23.23
N PHE A 67 38.26 8.72 -23.60
CA PHE A 67 37.82 7.73 -22.64
C PHE A 67 38.81 7.70 -21.48
N PRO A 68 38.29 7.71 -20.22
CA PRO A 68 39.15 7.67 -19.05
C PRO A 68 40.09 6.47 -19.12
N THR A 69 41.35 6.70 -18.85
CA THR A 69 42.37 5.64 -18.83
C THR A 69 42.06 4.61 -17.77
N LYS A 70 42.60 3.40 -17.88
CA LYS A 70 42.41 2.34 -16.90
C LYS A 70 42.76 2.78 -15.47
N ALA A 71 43.72 3.70 -15.32
CA ALA A 71 44.11 4.28 -14.04
C ALA A 71 43.02 5.23 -13.50
N GLU A 72 42.44 6.07 -14.37
CA GLU A 72 41.33 6.97 -13.98
C GLU A 72 40.06 6.18 -13.68
N MET A 73 39.74 5.11 -14.44
CA MET A 73 38.62 4.21 -14.11
C MET A 73 38.83 3.48 -12.78
N ALA A 74 40.05 3.15 -12.40
CA ALA A 74 40.35 2.57 -11.11
C ALA A 74 40.14 3.57 -9.95
N GLN A 75 40.32 4.88 -10.19
CA GLN A 75 40.01 5.94 -9.21
C GLN A 75 38.53 6.24 -9.13
N LEU A 76 37.77 6.02 -10.22
CA LEU A 76 36.31 6.15 -10.28
C LEU A 76 35.60 4.88 -9.80
N ALA A 77 36.35 3.78 -9.56
CA ALA A 77 35.77 2.59 -8.98
C ALA A 77 35.08 2.94 -7.65
N PRO A 78 33.80 2.60 -7.49
CA PRO A 78 33.12 2.85 -6.22
C PRO A 78 33.95 2.22 -5.11
N GLY A 79 34.21 2.99 -4.07
CA GLY A 79 34.88 2.49 -2.88
C GLY A 79 34.21 1.24 -2.33
N PRO A 80 34.82 0.52 -1.39
CA PRO A 80 34.23 -0.69 -0.82
C PRO A 80 32.81 -0.37 -0.38
N VAL A 81 31.82 -1.07 -0.99
CA VAL A 81 30.41 -0.91 -0.64
C VAL A 81 30.29 -1.17 0.86
N PRO A 82 29.81 -0.19 1.64
CA PRO A 82 29.65 -0.41 3.08
C PRO A 82 28.75 -1.63 3.28
N PRO A 83 28.98 -2.45 4.31
CA PRO A 83 28.17 -3.61 4.59
C PRO A 83 26.71 -3.20 4.59
N VAL A 84 25.90 -3.83 3.74
CA VAL A 84 24.45 -3.58 3.71
C VAL A 84 23.93 -3.90 5.10
N ALA A 85 23.41 -2.89 5.79
CA ALA A 85 22.82 -3.09 7.10
C ALA A 85 21.75 -4.21 6.98
N PRO A 86 21.73 -5.19 7.91
CA PRO A 86 20.73 -6.24 7.88
C PRO A 86 19.34 -5.58 7.80
N PRO A 87 18.41 -6.15 7.02
CA PRO A 87 17.06 -5.60 6.90
C PRO A 87 16.48 -5.44 8.31
N ALA A 88 15.99 -4.23 8.62
CA ALA A 88 15.42 -3.93 9.92
C ALA A 88 14.36 -5.00 10.27
N GLU A 89 14.52 -5.66 11.41
CA GLU A 89 13.58 -6.67 11.88
C GLU A 89 12.19 -6.04 11.97
N VAL A 90 11.22 -6.64 11.26
CA VAL A 90 9.84 -6.17 11.28
C VAL A 90 9.26 -6.46 12.67
N ARG A 91 8.99 -5.41 13.43
CA ARG A 91 8.33 -5.53 14.74
C ARG A 91 6.82 -5.57 14.53
N TRP A 92 6.21 -6.73 14.77
CA TRP A 92 4.77 -6.92 14.62
C TRP A 92 3.99 -6.21 15.74
N GLY A 93 2.87 -5.58 15.38
CA GLY A 93 1.96 -4.96 16.34
C GLY A 93 1.28 -6.02 17.22
N GLY A 94 1.66 -6.09 18.50
CA GLY A 94 1.12 -7.05 19.46
C GLY A 94 -0.38 -6.83 19.74
N PHE A 95 -1.04 -7.88 20.25
CA PHE A 95 -2.48 -7.88 20.56
C PHE A 95 -2.91 -6.74 21.49
N PHE A 96 -2.24 -6.59 22.63
CA PHE A 96 -2.62 -5.58 23.63
C PHE A 96 -2.52 -4.14 23.12
N ARG A 97 -1.51 -3.85 22.28
CA ARG A 97 -1.40 -2.54 21.64
C ARG A 97 -2.51 -2.28 20.65
N ARG A 98 -2.96 -3.31 19.90
CA ARG A 98 -4.11 -3.19 18.99
C ARG A 98 -5.40 -2.95 19.75
N VAL A 99 -5.60 -3.64 20.88
CA VAL A 99 -6.75 -3.43 21.76
C VAL A 99 -6.72 -2.03 22.33
N GLY A 100 -5.58 -1.56 22.86
CA GLY A 100 -5.42 -0.19 23.34
C GLY A 100 -5.72 0.85 22.26
N ALA A 101 -5.22 0.65 21.03
CA ALA A 101 -5.53 1.52 19.90
C ALA A 101 -7.03 1.55 19.60
N LEU A 102 -7.68 0.39 19.60
CA LEU A 102 -9.13 0.28 19.37
C LEU A 102 -9.92 1.02 20.44
N ILE A 103 -9.55 0.91 21.72
CA ILE A 103 -10.22 1.64 22.81
C ILE A 103 -10.13 3.16 22.60
N ILE A 104 -8.95 3.68 22.24
CA ILE A 104 -8.78 5.10 21.94
C ILE A 104 -9.64 5.50 20.74
N ASP A 105 -9.65 4.70 19.68
CA ASP A 105 -10.46 4.95 18.50
C ASP A 105 -11.97 4.93 18.82
N LEU A 106 -12.43 4.02 19.69
CA LEU A 106 -13.82 3.97 20.15
C LEU A 106 -14.19 5.24 20.95
N ILE A 107 -13.30 5.77 21.77
CA ILE A 107 -13.53 7.03 22.49
C ILE A 107 -13.69 8.18 21.47
N VAL A 108 -12.79 8.28 20.49
CA VAL A 108 -12.85 9.31 19.43
C VAL A 108 -14.17 9.22 18.66
N VAL A 109 -14.53 8.01 18.19
CA VAL A 109 -15.77 7.78 17.44
C VAL A 109 -17.00 8.08 18.31
N SER A 110 -16.97 7.74 19.61
CA SER A 110 -18.06 8.04 20.55
C SER A 110 -18.28 9.53 20.71
N VAL A 111 -17.21 10.31 20.85
CA VAL A 111 -17.29 11.79 20.95
C VAL A 111 -17.85 12.39 19.65
N LEU A 112 -17.34 11.97 18.50
CA LEU A 112 -17.84 12.42 17.20
C LEU A 112 -19.32 12.04 16.99
N SER A 113 -19.70 10.82 17.41
CA SER A 113 -21.08 10.34 17.34
C SER A 113 -22.02 11.13 18.26
N ALA A 114 -21.56 11.48 19.45
CA ALA A 114 -22.34 12.32 20.38
C ALA A 114 -22.61 13.72 19.81
N ILE A 115 -21.60 14.35 19.23
CA ILE A 115 -21.72 15.66 18.56
C ILE A 115 -22.71 15.55 17.37
N MET A 116 -22.51 14.56 16.50
CA MET A 116 -23.39 14.34 15.35
C MET A 116 -24.82 14.05 15.79
N GLY A 117 -24.99 13.21 16.84
CA GLY A 117 -26.31 12.87 17.38
C GLY A 117 -27.02 14.07 17.97
N ALA A 118 -26.32 14.92 18.71
CA ALA A 118 -26.87 16.18 19.25
C ALA A 118 -27.33 17.11 18.11
N MET A 119 -26.50 17.30 17.08
CA MET A 119 -26.87 18.11 15.91
C MET A 119 -28.07 17.53 15.16
N ALA A 120 -28.09 16.22 14.95
CA ALA A 120 -29.19 15.53 14.28
C ALA A 120 -30.51 15.66 15.10
N TYR A 121 -30.43 15.49 16.43
CA TYR A 121 -31.58 15.63 17.31
C TYR A 121 -32.16 17.05 17.28
N VAL A 122 -31.31 18.06 17.40
CA VAL A 122 -31.73 19.48 17.35
C VAL A 122 -32.34 19.79 15.99
N GLY A 123 -31.67 19.44 14.89
CA GLY A 123 -32.15 19.68 13.54
C GLY A 123 -33.51 18.98 13.28
N TYR A 124 -33.64 17.74 13.75
CA TYR A 124 -34.87 16.96 13.62
C TYR A 124 -36.02 17.61 14.43
N LYS A 125 -35.76 18.01 15.67
CA LYS A 125 -36.74 18.70 16.53
C LYS A 125 -37.21 20.02 15.92
N VAL A 126 -36.28 20.84 15.42
CA VAL A 126 -36.62 22.11 14.74
C VAL A 126 -37.44 21.87 13.47
N GLY A 127 -37.05 20.85 12.67
CA GLY A 127 -37.80 20.47 11.48
C GLY A 127 -39.23 20.03 11.76
N LEU A 128 -39.43 19.18 12.76
CA LEU A 128 -40.81 18.77 13.18
C LEU A 128 -41.63 19.95 13.71
N GLY A 129 -41.01 20.80 14.56
CA GLY A 129 -41.68 21.97 15.10
C GLY A 129 -42.15 22.96 14.06
N ALA A 130 -41.42 23.11 12.96
CA ALA A 130 -41.82 23.94 11.82
C ALA A 130 -43.12 23.41 11.12
N HIS A 131 -43.41 22.13 11.26
CA HIS A 131 -44.61 21.48 10.74
C HIS A 131 -45.68 21.22 11.81
N GLY A 132 -45.53 21.77 13.03
CA GLY A 132 -46.46 21.56 14.13
C GLY A 132 -46.49 20.11 14.66
N LEU A 133 -45.43 19.34 14.41
CA LEU A 133 -45.30 17.93 14.83
C LEU A 133 -44.34 17.83 16.02
N ASP A 134 -44.46 16.77 16.80
CA ASP A 134 -43.54 16.47 17.91
C ASP A 134 -42.86 15.11 17.74
N ILE A 135 -41.77 14.89 18.50
CA ILE A 135 -41.04 13.62 18.53
C ILE A 135 -41.84 12.63 19.38
N ALA A 136 -42.89 12.08 18.83
CA ALA A 136 -43.73 11.08 19.50
C ALA A 136 -44.22 10.04 18.48
N GLY A 137 -44.48 8.83 18.93
CA GLY A 137 -45.02 7.77 18.09
C GLY A 137 -44.17 7.48 16.84
N ASP A 138 -44.79 7.54 15.67
CA ASP A 138 -44.13 7.20 14.39
C ASP A 138 -42.96 8.10 14.04
N ASN A 139 -42.90 9.34 14.55
CA ASN A 139 -41.81 10.27 14.29
C ASN A 139 -40.49 9.84 14.97
N SER A 140 -40.56 9.07 16.08
CA SER A 140 -39.35 8.58 16.75
C SER A 140 -38.59 7.56 15.93
N ALA A 141 -39.25 6.75 15.10
CA ALA A 141 -38.61 5.74 14.25
C ALA A 141 -37.69 6.39 13.20
N ALA A 142 -38.11 7.52 12.62
CA ALA A 142 -37.28 8.28 11.68
C ALA A 142 -36.00 8.83 12.34
N LEU A 143 -36.11 9.35 13.56
CA LEU A 143 -34.95 9.82 14.31
C LEU A 143 -33.98 8.67 14.62
N PHE A 144 -34.48 7.51 15.07
CA PHE A 144 -33.65 6.31 15.29
C PHE A 144 -32.95 5.86 14.02
N ALA A 145 -33.64 5.87 12.87
CA ALA A 145 -33.04 5.52 11.59
C ALA A 145 -31.90 6.50 11.23
N ILE A 146 -32.14 7.80 11.34
CA ILE A 146 -31.13 8.84 11.06
C ILE A 146 -29.88 8.65 11.97
N LEU A 147 -30.08 8.45 13.26
CA LEU A 147 -28.99 8.25 14.22
C LEU A 147 -28.22 6.96 13.93
N THR A 148 -28.92 5.86 13.63
CA THR A 148 -28.28 4.56 13.35
C THR A 148 -27.48 4.60 12.06
N PHE A 149 -28.07 5.04 10.95
CA PHE A 149 -27.35 5.13 9.68
C PHE A 149 -26.24 6.17 9.71
N GLY A 150 -26.45 7.29 10.40
CA GLY A 150 -25.43 8.29 10.62
C GLY A 150 -24.25 7.74 11.41
N TRP A 151 -24.49 7.01 12.49
CA TRP A 151 -23.46 6.35 13.29
C TRP A 151 -22.69 5.29 12.50
N LEU A 152 -23.38 4.43 11.75
CA LEU A 152 -22.75 3.44 10.87
C LEU A 152 -21.90 4.10 9.80
N GLY A 153 -22.42 5.17 9.17
CA GLY A 153 -21.70 5.93 8.15
C GLY A 153 -20.47 6.61 8.71
N LEU A 154 -20.60 7.30 9.83
CA LEU A 154 -19.48 8.00 10.51
C LEU A 154 -18.37 7.01 10.91
N THR A 155 -18.76 5.90 11.56
CA THR A 155 -17.81 4.89 12.03
C THR A 155 -17.09 4.24 10.84
N SER A 156 -17.82 3.88 9.79
CA SER A 156 -17.22 3.31 8.57
C SER A 156 -16.29 4.30 7.89
N ALA A 157 -16.71 5.55 7.72
CA ALA A 157 -15.89 6.59 7.14
C ALA A 157 -14.61 6.84 7.95
N TYR A 158 -14.71 6.92 9.27
CA TYR A 158 -13.54 7.10 10.15
C TYR A 158 -12.50 6.01 9.92
N PHE A 159 -12.88 4.73 10.00
CA PHE A 159 -11.92 3.64 9.85
C PHE A 159 -11.40 3.49 8.42
N ILE A 160 -12.26 3.60 7.41
CA ILE A 160 -11.86 3.44 6.01
C ILE A 160 -10.93 4.59 5.57
N VAL A 161 -11.32 5.83 5.86
CA VAL A 161 -10.53 7.00 5.44
C VAL A 161 -9.19 7.07 6.16
N MET A 162 -9.17 6.88 7.49
CA MET A 162 -7.94 6.95 8.26
C MET A 162 -6.94 5.85 7.87
N HIS A 163 -7.42 4.63 7.59
CA HIS A 163 -6.54 3.57 7.10
C HIS A 163 -6.09 3.81 5.64
N GLY A 164 -6.98 4.30 4.77
CA GLY A 164 -6.66 4.54 3.36
C GLY A 164 -5.71 5.72 3.14
N LEU A 165 -5.74 6.75 3.99
CA LEU A 165 -4.86 7.92 3.86
C LEU A 165 -3.43 7.66 4.39
N GLY A 166 -3.29 6.97 5.51
CA GLY A 166 -1.99 6.84 6.17
C GLY A 166 -1.72 5.48 6.81
N GLY A 167 -2.63 4.53 6.68
CA GLY A 167 -2.51 3.23 7.34
C GLY A 167 -2.69 3.29 8.87
N GLN A 168 -3.07 4.45 9.42
CA GLN A 168 -3.13 4.67 10.87
C GLN A 168 -4.43 5.37 11.26
N THR A 169 -5.10 4.88 12.29
CA THR A 169 -6.12 5.62 13.03
C THR A 169 -5.48 6.47 14.13
N ILE A 170 -6.24 7.34 14.76
CA ILE A 170 -5.73 8.17 15.87
C ILE A 170 -5.17 7.28 16.98
N GLY A 171 -5.91 6.26 17.40
CA GLY A 171 -5.45 5.32 18.43
C GLY A 171 -4.19 4.55 18.03
N LYS A 172 -4.10 4.12 16.76
CA LYS A 172 -2.91 3.44 16.25
C LYS A 172 -1.70 4.36 16.17
N LYS A 173 -1.90 5.63 15.77
CA LYS A 173 -0.83 6.63 15.73
C LYS A 173 -0.26 6.90 17.11
N LEU A 174 -1.10 7.00 18.14
CA LEU A 174 -0.66 7.21 19.53
C LEU A 174 0.14 6.01 20.09
N LEU A 175 -0.12 4.80 19.60
CA LEU A 175 0.58 3.57 20.04
C LEU A 175 1.66 3.10 19.05
N ALA A 176 2.09 3.98 18.13
CA ALA A 176 3.10 3.70 17.10
C ALA A 176 2.80 2.42 16.31
N LEU A 177 1.54 2.24 15.90
CA LEU A 177 1.08 1.14 15.06
C LEU A 177 0.72 1.65 13.68
N ARG A 178 1.16 0.92 12.64
CA ARG A 178 0.78 1.21 11.26
C ARG A 178 0.27 -0.05 10.55
N VAL A 179 -0.78 0.12 9.76
CA VAL A 179 -1.27 -0.89 8.83
C VAL A 179 -0.54 -0.70 7.50
N VAL A 180 -0.02 -1.78 6.96
CA VAL A 180 0.67 -1.79 5.67
C VAL A 180 0.13 -2.91 4.79
N GLY A 181 0.21 -2.70 3.47
CA GLY A 181 -0.08 -3.69 2.46
C GLY A 181 1.12 -4.60 2.16
N ASP A 182 1.01 -5.41 1.11
CA ASP A 182 2.05 -6.34 0.63
C ASP A 182 3.37 -5.61 0.25
N ASP A 183 3.26 -4.38 -0.23
CA ASP A 183 4.36 -3.50 -0.66
C ASP A 183 4.95 -2.66 0.48
N ARG A 184 4.51 -2.89 1.72
CA ARG A 184 4.82 -2.09 2.91
C ARG A 184 4.37 -0.63 2.84
N GLN A 185 3.53 -0.28 1.84
CA GLN A 185 2.90 1.02 1.75
C GLN A 185 1.58 1.05 2.54
N PRO A 186 1.01 2.23 2.83
CA PRO A 186 -0.31 2.32 3.40
C PRO A 186 -1.34 1.57 2.54
N PRO A 187 -2.35 0.91 3.15
CA PRO A 187 -3.34 0.17 2.39
C PRO A 187 -4.16 1.10 1.49
N THR A 188 -4.54 0.61 0.33
CA THR A 188 -5.48 1.31 -0.54
C THR A 188 -6.85 1.44 0.14
N PHE A 189 -7.68 2.41 -0.30
CA PHE A 189 -9.05 2.55 0.21
C PHE A 189 -9.89 1.27 0.07
N ARG A 190 -9.68 0.51 -1.02
CA ARG A 190 -10.33 -0.79 -1.21
C ARG A 190 -9.91 -1.80 -0.15
N GLN A 191 -8.63 -1.90 0.15
CA GLN A 191 -8.13 -2.78 1.22
C GLN A 191 -8.61 -2.33 2.60
N ALA A 192 -8.63 -1.00 2.86
CA ALA A 192 -9.16 -0.43 4.09
C ALA A 192 -10.67 -0.76 4.27
N ALA A 193 -11.46 -0.64 3.21
CA ALA A 193 -12.87 -1.00 3.22
C ALA A 193 -13.08 -2.50 3.45
N LEU A 194 -12.38 -3.37 2.70
CA LEU A 194 -12.44 -4.82 2.90
C LEU A 194 -12.08 -5.22 4.33
N ARG A 195 -11.03 -4.60 4.89
CA ARG A 195 -10.61 -4.82 6.26
C ARG A 195 -11.70 -4.43 7.26
N TRP A 196 -12.33 -3.26 7.06
CA TRP A 196 -13.40 -2.77 7.93
C TRP A 196 -14.61 -3.70 7.90
N PHE A 197 -15.12 -4.03 6.71
CA PHE A 197 -16.29 -4.94 6.59
C PHE A 197 -15.98 -6.34 7.11
N ALA A 198 -14.79 -6.87 6.87
CA ALA A 198 -14.37 -8.14 7.46
C ALA A 198 -14.28 -8.04 9.00
N ALA A 199 -13.73 -6.95 9.55
CA ALA A 199 -13.65 -6.75 11.00
C ALA A 199 -15.05 -6.71 11.63
N VAL A 200 -15.99 -5.98 11.03
CA VAL A 200 -17.40 -5.92 11.49
C VAL A 200 -18.08 -7.29 11.36
N GLY A 201 -17.88 -8.00 10.24
CA GLY A 201 -18.47 -9.33 10.02
C GLY A 201 -17.94 -10.40 10.98
N PHE A 202 -16.65 -10.34 11.36
CA PHE A 202 -16.07 -11.29 12.32
C PHE A 202 -16.17 -10.83 13.78
N ALA A 203 -16.58 -9.59 14.05
CA ALA A 203 -16.71 -9.05 15.41
C ALA A 203 -17.60 -9.91 16.33
N PRO A 204 -18.78 -10.42 15.89
CA PRO A 204 -19.64 -11.24 16.76
C PRO A 204 -19.00 -12.56 17.19
N ILE A 205 -18.09 -13.11 16.38
CA ILE A 205 -17.40 -14.37 16.66
C ILE A 205 -16.26 -14.16 17.66
N GLY A 206 -15.62 -12.96 17.69
CA GLY A 206 -14.50 -12.62 18.59
C GLY A 206 -13.20 -13.35 18.28
N ILE A 207 -13.27 -14.60 17.81
CA ILE A 207 -12.10 -15.47 17.54
C ILE A 207 -11.17 -14.87 16.50
N GLY A 208 -11.72 -14.17 15.51
CA GLY A 208 -10.92 -13.52 14.44
C GLY A 208 -9.94 -12.47 14.96
N PHE A 209 -10.26 -11.81 16.08
CA PHE A 209 -9.37 -10.85 16.76
C PHE A 209 -8.39 -11.56 17.70
N LEU A 210 -8.84 -12.61 18.40
CA LEU A 210 -8.00 -13.39 19.30
C LEU A 210 -6.95 -14.21 18.56
N TRP A 211 -7.19 -14.53 17.28
CA TRP A 211 -6.25 -15.27 16.42
C TRP A 211 -4.84 -14.65 16.37
N VAL A 212 -4.74 -13.33 16.55
CA VAL A 212 -3.48 -12.59 16.64
C VAL A 212 -2.54 -13.12 17.73
N LEU A 213 -3.05 -13.74 18.80
CA LEU A 213 -2.24 -14.27 19.91
C LEU A 213 -1.40 -15.45 19.48
N TRP A 214 -1.94 -16.34 18.65
CA TRP A 214 -1.28 -17.59 18.22
C TRP A 214 -0.49 -17.44 16.92
N GLN A 215 -0.83 -16.44 16.10
CA GLN A 215 -0.19 -16.24 14.81
C GLN A 215 1.21 -15.63 14.97
N SER A 216 2.22 -16.18 14.25
CA SER A 216 3.59 -15.68 14.26
C SER A 216 3.70 -14.24 13.73
N GLU A 217 2.98 -13.93 12.64
CA GLU A 217 2.93 -12.59 12.03
C GLU A 217 1.92 -11.66 12.73
N LYS A 218 1.28 -12.12 13.81
CA LYS A 218 0.28 -11.34 14.56
C LYS A 218 -0.84 -10.77 13.70
N ARG A 219 -1.37 -11.55 12.74
CA ARG A 219 -2.48 -11.17 11.84
C ARG A 219 -3.83 -11.66 12.37
N GLY A 220 -4.83 -10.79 12.34
CA GLY A 220 -6.23 -11.16 12.55
C GLY A 220 -6.89 -11.62 11.24
N TRP A 221 -8.06 -12.24 11.30
CA TRP A 221 -8.78 -12.71 10.09
C TRP A 221 -9.12 -11.57 9.14
N HIS A 222 -9.51 -10.40 9.65
CA HIS A 222 -9.74 -9.21 8.85
C HIS A 222 -8.47 -8.71 8.14
N ASP A 223 -7.28 -8.93 8.74
CA ASP A 223 -6.00 -8.61 8.12
C ASP A 223 -5.69 -9.56 6.94
N PHE A 224 -6.06 -10.85 7.07
CA PHE A 224 -5.90 -11.83 5.99
C PHE A 224 -6.78 -11.50 4.80
N VAL A 225 -8.07 -11.20 5.03
CA VAL A 225 -9.01 -10.85 3.96
C VAL A 225 -8.54 -9.63 3.18
N ALA A 226 -8.00 -8.62 3.85
CA ALA A 226 -7.54 -7.38 3.25
C ALA A 226 -6.08 -7.44 2.74
N ARG A 227 -5.35 -8.54 2.95
CA ARG A 227 -3.91 -8.67 2.65
C ARG A 227 -3.09 -7.53 3.25
N THR A 228 -3.28 -7.33 4.56
CA THR A 228 -2.61 -6.26 5.30
C THR A 228 -1.91 -6.81 6.54
N TRP A 229 -0.96 -6.06 7.06
CA TRP A 229 -0.23 -6.35 8.30
C TRP A 229 -0.28 -5.13 9.21
N VAL A 230 -0.07 -5.36 10.51
CA VAL A 230 0.09 -4.27 11.48
C VAL A 230 1.50 -4.36 12.04
N ILE A 231 2.29 -3.33 11.75
CA ILE A 231 3.66 -3.18 12.23
C ILE A 231 3.73 -2.14 13.35
N HIS A 232 4.79 -2.21 14.15
CA HIS A 232 5.15 -1.22 15.15
C HIS A 232 6.26 -0.34 14.57
N GLU A 233 6.05 0.98 14.56
CA GLU A 233 7.05 2.00 14.16
C GLU A 233 7.98 2.36 15.30
#